data_2f7a95405610eaba6502ed500fe3413e
#
_entry.id   2f7a95405610eaba6502ed500fe3413e
#
_cell.length_a   1.000
_cell.length_b   1.000
_cell.length_c   1.000
_cell.angle_alpha   90.00
_cell.angle_beta   90.00
_cell.angle_gamma   90.00
#
_symmetry.space_group_name_H-M   'P 1'
#
loop_
_entity.id
_entity.type
_entity.pdbx_description
1 polymer ?
#
loop_
_entity_poly.entity_id
_entity_poly.type
_entity_poly.pdbx_seq_one_letter_code
_entity_poly.pdbx_strand_id
1 'polypeptide(L)'
;MKNKRCNNFARFLIIFAAVLICFEAAATEYSIIYTGNLDGELEPCGCSVEGNSGGILRRAYKLDTLRETDPNMFAISSGGLINNGLTEERLKSRFIFSGYADIGYDAVGVQWADIRYGVEFSKRSNIPWVSSNWLSNEFDASHYIRRGDQTLAFFSWLVPEDSPYRAMRGDHRVVNQDSDKLAEALEQARDEGILTVLTSTYPYEQAIQVLPLELVDILIVKSAYEEYPDPELLDGTLVLQPGSRGLRLGKLELNFEPGKGVTAWQHEVISLPPAVPNAARLEAWYQAYNDEVAMAYEASIAQRKASLNGKPSPFIGEKACKACHTEAHAIFKKTRHAKAFRTLERVNKAFDPECIACHSVGFNQPGGFVDVESTKHLKNVQCESCHGQGRAHARSDGQSPLGHHDWQPQQMCAQCHTQPHSPSFDFVNYFTEIKH
;
A
#
# COMPACT_ATOMS: atom_id res chain seq x y z
N MET A 1 -33.33 103.96 1.76
CA MET A 1 -34.36 103.37 0.89
C MET A 1 -33.74 102.21 0.11
N LYS A 2 -34.43 101.09 0.04
CA LYS A 2 -34.31 99.90 -0.79
C LYS A 2 -33.24 98.88 -0.43
N ASN A 3 -33.77 97.79 0.20
CA ASN A 3 -33.23 96.43 0.31
C ASN A 3 -32.80 95.84 -1.04
N LYS A 4 -31.68 95.05 -0.99
CA LYS A 4 -31.56 93.90 -1.89
C LYS A 4 -30.96 92.75 -1.06
N ARG A 5 -31.81 91.73 -0.87
CA ARG A 5 -31.44 90.38 -0.34
C ARG A 5 -30.58 89.67 -1.40
N CYS A 6 -29.46 89.15 -1.00
CA CYS A 6 -28.71 88.16 -1.76
C CYS A 6 -28.88 86.77 -1.10
N ASN A 7 -29.50 85.87 -1.86
CA ASN A 7 -29.67 84.47 -1.46
C ASN A 7 -28.34 83.71 -1.73
N ASN A 8 -27.73 83.20 -0.69
CA ASN A 8 -26.64 82.22 -0.82
C ASN A 8 -27.21 80.80 -0.82
N PHE A 9 -27.17 80.15 -1.99
CA PHE A 9 -27.41 78.70 -2.17
C PHE A 9 -26.13 77.98 -1.89
N ALA A 10 -25.97 77.42 -0.74
CA ALA A 10 -24.89 76.48 -0.44
C ALA A 10 -25.16 75.13 -1.08
N ARG A 11 -24.43 74.77 -2.12
CA ARG A 11 -24.38 73.43 -2.69
C ARG A 11 -23.55 72.53 -1.77
N PHE A 12 -24.21 71.63 -1.04
CA PHE A 12 -23.55 70.50 -0.33
C PHE A 12 -23.17 69.43 -1.40
N LEU A 13 -21.88 69.30 -1.68
CA LEU A 13 -21.33 68.19 -2.49
C LEU A 13 -21.09 67.04 -1.50
N ILE A 14 -21.94 66.04 -1.49
CA ILE A 14 -21.72 64.78 -0.76
C ILE A 14 -20.79 63.93 -1.63
N ILE A 15 -19.50 63.82 -1.24
CA ILE A 15 -18.56 62.87 -1.81
C ILE A 15 -18.79 61.55 -1.13
N PHE A 16 -19.44 60.61 -1.85
CA PHE A 16 -19.53 59.20 -1.43
C PHE A 16 -18.18 58.54 -1.75
N ALA A 17 -17.28 58.49 -0.75
CA ALA A 17 -16.08 57.68 -0.84
C ALA A 17 -16.50 56.23 -0.64
N ALA A 18 -16.65 55.48 -1.73
CA ALA A 18 -16.75 54.01 -1.69
C ALA A 18 -15.40 53.46 -1.19
N VAL A 19 -15.32 53.14 0.08
CA VAL A 19 -14.21 52.36 0.62
C VAL A 19 -14.39 50.94 0.10
N LEU A 20 -13.68 50.58 -0.97
CA LEU A 20 -13.45 49.21 -1.34
C LEU A 20 -12.63 48.56 -0.24
N ILE A 21 -13.30 47.91 0.69
CA ILE A 21 -12.65 46.98 1.60
C ILE A 21 -12.27 45.74 0.76
N CYS A 22 -11.06 45.71 0.25
CA CYS A 22 -10.49 44.43 -0.18
C CYS A 22 -10.38 43.55 1.07
N PHE A 23 -11.30 42.62 1.22
CA PHE A 23 -11.06 41.49 2.09
C PHE A 23 -9.93 40.68 1.45
N GLU A 24 -8.69 40.88 1.91
CA GLU A 24 -7.68 39.88 1.69
C GLU A 24 -8.16 38.65 2.44
N ALA A 25 -8.44 37.55 1.69
CA ALA A 25 -8.74 36.27 2.30
C ALA A 25 -7.54 35.86 3.15
N ALA A 26 -7.73 35.71 4.44
CA ALA A 26 -6.69 35.25 5.33
C ALA A 26 -6.28 33.81 4.92
N ALA A 27 -5.00 33.52 4.97
CA ALA A 27 -4.51 32.17 4.75
C ALA A 27 -5.11 31.22 5.79
N THR A 28 -5.62 30.09 5.33
CA THR A 28 -6.16 29.03 6.18
C THR A 28 -5.11 27.93 6.34
N GLU A 29 -4.80 27.55 7.58
CA GLU A 29 -3.87 26.47 7.87
C GLU A 29 -4.57 25.13 7.72
N TYR A 30 -3.93 24.16 7.07
CA TYR A 30 -4.39 22.78 6.95
C TYR A 30 -3.34 21.83 7.49
N SER A 31 -3.80 20.76 8.16
CA SER A 31 -2.98 19.61 8.56
C SER A 31 -3.51 18.36 7.87
N ILE A 32 -2.69 17.75 7.04
CA ILE A 32 -3.07 16.62 6.19
C ILE A 32 -2.10 15.46 6.44
N ILE A 33 -2.65 14.31 6.81
CA ILE A 33 -1.94 13.03 6.73
C ILE A 33 -2.32 12.36 5.43
N TYR A 34 -1.33 12.05 4.62
CA TYR A 34 -1.54 11.37 3.36
C TYR A 34 -0.73 10.08 3.26
N THR A 35 -1.25 9.12 2.50
CA THR A 35 -0.61 7.81 2.34
C THR A 35 -0.70 7.31 0.91
N GLY A 36 0.34 6.58 0.51
CA GLY A 36 0.38 5.84 -0.74
C GLY A 36 -0.18 4.43 -0.62
N ASN A 37 0.23 3.59 -1.54
CA ASN A 37 -0.19 2.21 -1.64
C ASN A 37 0.17 1.41 -0.39
N LEU A 38 -0.74 0.52 0.01
CA LEU A 38 -0.48 -0.51 1.02
C LEU A 38 0.06 -1.81 0.39
N ASP A 39 -0.25 -2.06 -0.90
CA ASP A 39 0.20 -3.20 -1.70
C ASP A 39 -0.04 -4.58 -1.06
N GLY A 40 -1.11 -4.73 -0.29
CA GLY A 40 -1.45 -5.98 0.39
C GLY A 40 -0.71 -6.22 1.72
N GLU A 41 0.06 -5.28 2.22
CA GLU A 41 0.84 -5.42 3.45
C GLU A 41 -0.02 -5.16 4.71
N LEU A 42 -0.72 -6.20 5.16
CA LEU A 42 -1.51 -6.13 6.40
C LEU A 42 -0.61 -6.03 7.63
N GLU A 43 0.45 -6.81 7.65
CA GLU A 43 1.42 -6.91 8.72
C GLU A 43 2.68 -6.08 8.43
N PRO A 44 3.52 -5.82 9.42
CA PRO A 44 4.81 -5.20 9.18
C PRO A 44 5.62 -6.02 8.18
N CYS A 45 6.15 -5.36 7.17
CA CYS A 45 6.91 -6.00 6.13
C CYS A 45 8.34 -6.30 6.60
N GLY A 46 8.82 -7.51 6.31
CA GLY A 46 10.20 -7.95 6.53
C GLY A 46 10.41 -8.83 7.75
N CYS A 47 11.19 -9.90 7.53
CA CYS A 47 11.60 -10.85 8.56
C CYS A 47 12.89 -10.41 9.31
N SER A 48 13.52 -9.31 8.88
CA SER A 48 14.68 -8.69 9.54
C SER A 48 14.24 -7.55 10.45
N VAL A 49 15.09 -7.18 11.42
CA VAL A 49 14.83 -6.04 12.29
C VAL A 49 14.71 -4.73 11.50
N GLU A 50 15.51 -4.59 10.44
CA GLU A 50 15.55 -3.41 9.57
C GLU A 50 14.33 -3.32 8.63
N GLY A 51 13.82 -4.47 8.18
CA GLY A 51 12.64 -4.54 7.31
C GLY A 51 11.31 -4.60 8.05
N ASN A 52 11.30 -4.70 9.38
CA ASN A 52 10.08 -4.81 10.18
C ASN A 52 9.42 -3.43 10.38
N SER A 53 8.88 -2.86 9.31
CA SER A 53 8.21 -1.55 9.31
C SER A 53 6.80 -1.65 8.73
N GLY A 54 5.95 -0.66 9.01
CA GLY A 54 4.59 -0.63 8.50
C GLY A 54 3.61 -1.47 9.31
N GLY A 55 2.58 -1.96 8.62
CA GLY A 55 1.48 -2.74 9.17
C GLY A 55 0.29 -1.89 9.63
N ILE A 56 -0.91 -2.47 9.49
CA ILE A 56 -2.19 -1.77 9.79
C ILE A 56 -2.28 -1.37 11.26
N LEU A 57 -1.82 -2.22 12.19
CA LEU A 57 -1.90 -1.94 13.63
C LEU A 57 -1.07 -0.73 14.05
N ARG A 58 0.18 -0.61 13.56
CA ARG A 58 1.04 0.55 13.87
C ARG A 58 0.53 1.82 13.21
N ARG A 59 0.02 1.68 11.99
CA ARG A 59 -0.61 2.80 11.26
C ARG A 59 -1.80 3.35 12.03
N ALA A 60 -2.70 2.47 12.50
CA ALA A 60 -3.85 2.85 13.31
C ALA A 60 -3.41 3.58 14.59
N TYR A 61 -2.47 3.01 15.34
CA TYR A 61 -1.93 3.65 16.54
C TYR A 61 -1.39 5.05 16.27
N LYS A 62 -0.60 5.20 15.21
CA LYS A 62 0.02 6.50 14.88
C LYS A 62 -1.04 7.53 14.47
N LEU A 63 -2.03 7.13 13.68
CA LEU A 63 -3.13 8.03 13.29
C LEU A 63 -4.01 8.40 14.49
N ASP A 64 -4.29 7.46 15.39
CA ASP A 64 -5.04 7.74 16.62
C ASP A 64 -4.29 8.80 17.47
N THR A 65 -2.99 8.62 17.68
CA THR A 65 -2.15 9.56 18.43
C THR A 65 -2.11 10.96 17.77
N LEU A 66 -2.05 11.01 16.44
CA LEU A 66 -2.07 12.29 15.73
C LEU A 66 -3.42 13.00 15.87
N ARG A 67 -4.53 12.26 15.80
CA ARG A 67 -5.88 12.81 16.00
C ARG A 67 -6.12 13.34 17.42
N GLU A 68 -5.50 12.73 18.43
CA GLU A 68 -5.54 13.23 19.81
C GLU A 68 -4.86 14.59 19.94
N THR A 69 -3.79 14.84 19.18
CA THR A 69 -3.05 16.11 19.22
C THR A 69 -3.60 17.15 18.26
N ASP A 70 -4.18 16.71 17.13
CA ASP A 70 -4.78 17.56 16.10
C ASP A 70 -6.13 16.94 15.64
N PRO A 71 -7.23 17.27 16.31
CA PRO A 71 -8.56 16.76 15.96
C PRO A 71 -9.09 17.26 14.61
N ASN A 72 -8.51 18.34 14.07
CA ASN A 72 -8.90 18.93 12.79
C ASN A 72 -8.10 18.42 11.60
N MET A 73 -7.12 17.52 11.81
CA MET A 73 -6.35 16.97 10.71
C MET A 73 -7.22 16.17 9.73
N PHE A 74 -6.86 16.24 8.46
CA PHE A 74 -7.42 15.42 7.39
C PHE A 74 -6.56 14.18 7.18
N ALA A 75 -7.17 13.01 7.05
CA ALA A 75 -6.47 11.76 6.78
C ALA A 75 -6.93 11.18 5.43
N ILE A 76 -6.08 11.22 4.42
CA ILE A 76 -6.40 10.80 3.05
C ILE A 76 -5.45 9.72 2.55
N SER A 77 -5.91 8.91 1.60
CA SER A 77 -5.11 7.85 0.99
C SER A 77 -5.29 7.82 -0.52
N SER A 78 -4.20 7.58 -1.25
CA SER A 78 -4.27 7.37 -2.71
C SER A 78 -4.85 6.00 -3.11
N GLY A 79 -5.22 5.12 -2.15
CA GLY A 79 -5.68 3.76 -2.44
C GLY A 79 -4.54 2.78 -2.69
N GLY A 80 -4.78 1.75 -3.52
CA GLY A 80 -3.82 0.68 -3.74
C GLY A 80 -3.63 -0.18 -2.49
N LEU A 81 -4.74 -0.51 -1.82
CA LEU A 81 -4.72 -1.20 -0.53
C LEU A 81 -4.34 -2.67 -0.67
N ILE A 82 -4.74 -3.30 -1.78
CA ILE A 82 -4.44 -4.70 -2.07
C ILE A 82 -3.56 -4.80 -3.32
N ASN A 83 -2.88 -5.93 -3.48
CA ASN A 83 -2.04 -6.14 -4.65
C ASN A 83 -2.74 -7.01 -5.72
N ASN A 84 -2.08 -7.16 -6.87
CA ASN A 84 -2.55 -8.01 -7.96
C ASN A 84 -2.17 -9.49 -7.79
N GLY A 85 -1.93 -9.98 -6.57
CA GLY A 85 -1.51 -11.32 -6.23
C GLY A 85 -2.51 -12.45 -6.56
N LEU A 86 -2.29 -13.64 -6.03
CA LEU A 86 -3.07 -14.85 -6.33
C LEU A 86 -4.42 -14.88 -5.59
N THR A 87 -5.27 -15.82 -5.97
CA THR A 87 -6.65 -15.97 -5.45
C THR A 87 -6.71 -16.23 -3.94
N GLU A 88 -5.64 -16.78 -3.37
CA GLU A 88 -5.50 -17.08 -1.93
C GLU A 88 -5.43 -15.82 -1.05
N GLU A 89 -5.14 -14.67 -1.64
CA GLU A 89 -5.08 -13.38 -0.94
C GLU A 89 -6.45 -12.72 -0.69
N ARG A 90 -7.55 -13.32 -1.15
CA ARG A 90 -8.89 -12.73 -0.97
C ARG A 90 -9.28 -12.60 0.51
N LEU A 91 -8.87 -13.56 1.35
CA LEU A 91 -9.09 -13.51 2.79
C LEU A 91 -8.33 -12.32 3.39
N LYS A 92 -7.05 -12.20 3.09
CA LYS A 92 -6.19 -11.09 3.54
C LYS A 92 -6.74 -9.74 3.08
N SER A 93 -7.16 -9.64 1.79
CA SER A 93 -7.75 -8.42 1.23
C SER A 93 -9.02 -7.98 1.98
N ARG A 94 -9.88 -8.91 2.39
CA ARG A 94 -11.07 -8.61 3.20
C ARG A 94 -10.70 -8.00 4.55
N PHE A 95 -9.68 -8.56 5.22
CA PHE A 95 -9.18 -8.00 6.47
C PHE A 95 -8.49 -6.66 6.27
N ILE A 96 -7.73 -6.47 5.21
CA ILE A 96 -7.15 -5.16 4.87
C ILE A 96 -8.25 -4.10 4.75
N PHE A 97 -9.30 -4.36 3.99
CA PHE A 97 -10.39 -3.39 3.82
C PHE A 97 -11.11 -3.10 5.14
N SER A 98 -11.43 -4.13 5.95
CA SER A 98 -12.08 -3.89 7.24
C SER A 98 -11.17 -3.10 8.21
N GLY A 99 -9.89 -3.47 8.30
CA GLY A 99 -8.93 -2.74 9.13
C GLY A 99 -8.70 -1.30 8.67
N TYR A 100 -8.72 -1.07 7.35
CA TYR A 100 -8.59 0.28 6.78
C TYR A 100 -9.83 1.14 7.06
N ALA A 101 -11.03 0.54 7.00
CA ALA A 101 -12.27 1.18 7.43
C ALA A 101 -12.22 1.56 8.92
N ASP A 102 -11.70 0.65 9.77
CA ASP A 102 -11.55 0.90 11.22
C ASP A 102 -10.50 1.98 11.53
N ILE A 103 -9.47 2.15 10.70
CA ILE A 103 -8.52 3.27 10.81
C ILE A 103 -9.25 4.60 10.62
N GLY A 104 -10.25 4.65 9.73
CA GLY A 104 -11.10 5.82 9.51
C GLY A 104 -10.39 6.93 8.74
N TYR A 105 -9.92 6.62 7.53
CA TYR A 105 -9.53 7.65 6.58
C TYR A 105 -10.74 8.46 6.13
N ASP A 106 -10.55 9.76 5.89
CA ASP A 106 -11.62 10.65 5.46
C ASP A 106 -11.98 10.47 3.97
N ALA A 107 -10.99 10.12 3.14
CA ALA A 107 -11.18 9.77 1.74
C ALA A 107 -10.10 8.81 1.26
N VAL A 108 -10.45 7.90 0.37
CA VAL A 108 -9.54 6.90 -0.21
C VAL A 108 -9.77 6.83 -1.72
N GLY A 109 -8.72 7.10 -2.51
CA GLY A 109 -8.77 6.93 -3.95
C GLY A 109 -8.92 5.45 -4.34
N VAL A 110 -9.64 5.18 -5.40
CA VAL A 110 -9.73 3.83 -5.97
C VAL A 110 -8.56 3.60 -6.91
N GLN A 111 -7.89 2.45 -6.80
CA GLN A 111 -6.96 1.95 -7.81
C GLN A 111 -7.46 0.63 -8.40
N TRP A 112 -6.97 0.24 -9.59
CA TRP A 112 -7.42 -0.99 -10.27
C TRP A 112 -7.22 -2.25 -9.43
N ALA A 113 -6.17 -2.29 -8.60
CA ALA A 113 -5.93 -3.38 -7.68
C ALA A 113 -7.08 -3.54 -6.66
N ASP A 114 -7.62 -2.43 -6.15
CA ASP A 114 -8.64 -2.44 -5.10
C ASP A 114 -9.97 -3.07 -5.54
N ILE A 115 -10.26 -3.06 -6.83
CA ILE A 115 -11.48 -3.65 -7.40
C ILE A 115 -11.25 -5.02 -8.06
N ARG A 116 -10.10 -5.64 -7.83
CA ARG A 116 -9.73 -6.93 -8.41
C ARG A 116 -10.76 -8.05 -8.17
N TYR A 117 -11.40 -8.07 -7.00
CA TYR A 117 -12.44 -9.05 -6.65
C TYR A 117 -13.85 -8.57 -6.98
N GLY A 118 -13.95 -7.52 -7.80
CA GLY A 118 -15.18 -6.84 -8.18
C GLY A 118 -15.54 -5.70 -7.25
N VAL A 119 -16.26 -4.72 -7.78
CA VAL A 119 -16.69 -3.50 -7.06
C VAL A 119 -17.45 -3.82 -5.77
N GLU A 120 -18.35 -4.82 -5.83
CA GLU A 120 -19.12 -5.25 -4.67
C GLU A 120 -18.27 -5.77 -3.51
N PHE A 121 -17.10 -6.32 -3.80
CA PHE A 121 -16.17 -6.74 -2.75
C PHE A 121 -15.58 -5.53 -2.00
N SER A 122 -15.17 -4.50 -2.72
CA SER A 122 -14.58 -3.29 -2.16
C SER A 122 -15.62 -2.48 -1.37
N LYS A 123 -16.84 -2.39 -1.87
CA LYS A 123 -17.97 -1.66 -1.23
C LYS A 123 -18.48 -2.28 0.07
N ARG A 124 -18.20 -3.55 0.33
CA ARG A 124 -18.57 -4.19 1.62
C ARG A 124 -17.84 -3.60 2.82
N SER A 125 -16.72 -2.93 2.60
CA SER A 125 -16.05 -2.14 3.61
C SER A 125 -16.68 -0.73 3.66
N ASN A 126 -16.71 -0.11 4.82
CA ASN A 126 -17.17 1.27 4.98
C ASN A 126 -16.05 2.28 4.66
N ILE A 127 -15.21 1.99 3.68
CA ILE A 127 -14.17 2.90 3.21
C ILE A 127 -14.82 3.97 2.32
N PRO A 128 -14.53 5.26 2.52
CA PRO A 128 -15.02 6.36 1.69
C PRO A 128 -14.26 6.40 0.37
N TRP A 129 -14.60 5.47 -0.54
CA TRP A 129 -13.97 5.33 -1.84
C TRP A 129 -14.36 6.46 -2.79
N VAL A 130 -13.37 7.02 -3.48
CA VAL A 130 -13.54 8.08 -4.47
C VAL A 130 -12.94 7.67 -5.81
N SER A 131 -13.69 7.86 -6.90
CA SER A 131 -13.20 7.72 -8.28
C SER A 131 -13.91 8.70 -9.19
N SER A 132 -13.24 9.78 -9.58
CA SER A 132 -13.82 10.92 -10.31
C SER A 132 -14.19 10.60 -11.76
N ASN A 133 -13.65 9.53 -12.31
CA ASN A 133 -13.96 9.11 -13.69
C ASN A 133 -14.71 7.78 -13.78
N TRP A 134 -15.21 7.23 -12.67
CA TRP A 134 -16.07 6.05 -12.72
C TRP A 134 -17.40 6.35 -13.37
N LEU A 135 -17.88 5.53 -14.31
CA LEU A 135 -19.05 5.85 -15.15
C LEU A 135 -20.39 5.70 -14.43
N SER A 136 -20.45 4.86 -13.44
CA SER A 136 -21.66 4.59 -12.67
C SER A 136 -21.51 5.10 -11.22
N ASN A 137 -22.51 4.89 -10.37
CA ASN A 137 -22.59 5.46 -9.04
C ASN A 137 -22.10 4.53 -7.92
N GLU A 138 -21.23 3.59 -8.24
CA GLU A 138 -20.67 2.72 -7.22
C GLU A 138 -19.62 3.41 -6.34
N PHE A 139 -18.95 4.43 -6.86
CA PHE A 139 -18.00 5.26 -6.13
C PHE A 139 -18.41 6.72 -6.20
N ASP A 140 -18.10 7.49 -5.16
CA ASP A 140 -18.29 8.94 -5.18
C ASP A 140 -17.32 9.58 -6.18
N ALA A 141 -17.80 10.53 -6.97
CA ALA A 141 -16.95 11.24 -7.94
C ALA A 141 -16.00 12.24 -7.25
N SER A 142 -16.39 12.75 -6.07
CA SER A 142 -15.60 13.63 -5.22
C SER A 142 -16.06 13.48 -3.78
N HIS A 143 -15.19 13.80 -2.81
CA HIS A 143 -15.56 13.79 -1.41
C HIS A 143 -15.13 15.09 -0.72
N TYR A 144 -16.12 15.81 -0.16
CA TYR A 144 -15.88 17.07 0.53
C TYR A 144 -15.82 16.83 2.03
N ILE A 145 -14.65 17.07 2.62
CA ILE A 145 -14.39 16.85 4.04
C ILE A 145 -14.34 18.20 4.74
N ARG A 146 -15.10 18.37 5.81
CA ARG A 146 -15.16 19.62 6.58
C ARG A 146 -14.61 19.44 7.99
N ARG A 147 -13.75 20.37 8.42
CA ARG A 147 -13.18 20.46 9.77
C ARG A 147 -13.23 21.92 10.23
N GLY A 148 -14.20 22.27 11.08
CA GLY A 148 -14.41 23.68 11.45
C GLY A 148 -14.76 24.54 10.25
N ASP A 149 -13.93 25.53 9.97
CA ASP A 149 -14.00 26.44 8.82
C ASP A 149 -13.19 25.95 7.60
N GLN A 150 -12.42 24.89 7.76
CA GLN A 150 -11.65 24.28 6.68
C GLN A 150 -12.51 23.29 5.88
N THR A 151 -12.37 23.32 4.56
CA THR A 151 -12.98 22.31 3.67
C THR A 151 -11.93 21.84 2.67
N LEU A 152 -11.81 20.53 2.50
CA LEU A 152 -10.95 19.86 1.52
C LEU A 152 -11.84 19.07 0.55
N ALA A 153 -11.66 19.28 -0.75
CA ALA A 153 -12.29 18.50 -1.80
C ALA A 153 -11.30 17.45 -2.34
N PHE A 154 -11.61 16.18 -2.15
CA PHE A 154 -10.78 15.06 -2.59
C PHE A 154 -11.34 14.44 -3.85
N PHE A 155 -10.44 14.23 -4.83
CA PHE A 155 -10.70 13.62 -6.14
C PHE A 155 -9.71 12.46 -6.38
N SER A 156 -10.10 11.49 -7.20
CA SER A 156 -9.24 10.38 -7.58
C SER A 156 -9.46 9.98 -9.03
N TRP A 157 -8.38 9.82 -9.78
CA TRP A 157 -8.42 9.47 -11.19
C TRP A 157 -7.83 8.10 -11.45
N LEU A 158 -8.67 7.16 -11.88
CA LEU A 158 -8.26 5.86 -12.40
C LEU A 158 -7.67 6.02 -13.81
N VAL A 159 -6.44 5.57 -14.00
CA VAL A 159 -5.78 5.58 -15.30
C VAL A 159 -6.48 4.64 -16.27
N PRO A 160 -7.14 5.14 -17.36
CA PRO A 160 -7.93 4.28 -18.24
C PRO A 160 -7.10 3.22 -18.98
N GLU A 161 -5.83 3.54 -19.27
CA GLU A 161 -4.89 2.66 -19.95
C GLU A 161 -4.56 1.40 -19.16
N ASP A 162 -4.58 1.48 -17.83
CA ASP A 162 -4.29 0.38 -16.91
C ASP A 162 -5.53 -0.50 -16.60
N SER A 163 -6.68 -0.19 -17.20
CA SER A 163 -7.92 -0.93 -16.96
C SER A 163 -7.79 -2.41 -17.34
N PRO A 164 -8.06 -3.35 -16.42
CA PRO A 164 -8.07 -4.77 -16.73
C PRO A 164 -9.19 -5.15 -17.70
N TYR A 165 -10.21 -4.33 -17.86
CA TYR A 165 -11.35 -4.56 -18.73
C TYR A 165 -11.04 -4.28 -20.22
N ARG A 166 -9.96 -3.59 -20.56
CA ARG A 166 -9.56 -3.32 -21.96
C ARG A 166 -9.34 -4.56 -22.81
N ALA A 167 -8.92 -5.66 -22.19
CA ALA A 167 -8.70 -6.93 -22.88
C ALA A 167 -9.99 -7.72 -23.16
N MET A 168 -11.13 -7.31 -22.61
CA MET A 168 -12.41 -7.98 -22.78
C MET A 168 -13.04 -7.62 -24.13
N ARG A 169 -13.72 -8.60 -24.76
CA ARG A 169 -14.45 -8.33 -26.02
C ARG A 169 -15.73 -7.54 -25.74
N GLY A 170 -15.99 -6.50 -26.52
CA GLY A 170 -17.16 -5.61 -26.39
C GLY A 170 -16.81 -4.27 -25.74
N ASP A 171 -17.81 -3.42 -25.53
CA ASP A 171 -17.64 -2.15 -24.82
C ASP A 171 -17.77 -2.41 -23.31
N HIS A 172 -16.64 -2.57 -22.65
CA HIS A 172 -16.52 -2.76 -21.20
C HIS A 172 -15.85 -1.55 -20.52
N ARG A 173 -16.07 -0.36 -21.07
CA ARG A 173 -15.59 0.87 -20.44
C ARG A 173 -16.33 1.10 -19.14
N VAL A 174 -15.61 1.22 -18.06
CA VAL A 174 -16.14 1.50 -16.71
C VAL A 174 -15.69 2.87 -16.20
N VAL A 175 -14.78 3.53 -16.92
CA VAL A 175 -14.27 4.87 -16.61
C VAL A 175 -14.32 5.80 -17.82
N ASN A 176 -14.53 7.10 -17.58
CA ASN A 176 -14.32 8.15 -18.57
C ASN A 176 -12.84 8.26 -18.94
N GLN A 177 -12.59 8.61 -20.20
CA GLN A 177 -11.23 8.85 -20.70
C GLN A 177 -10.90 10.34 -20.79
N ASP A 178 -11.91 11.21 -20.94
CA ASP A 178 -11.77 12.66 -20.89
C ASP A 178 -11.94 13.18 -19.46
N SER A 179 -11.29 14.30 -19.17
CA SER A 179 -11.27 14.90 -17.84
C SER A 179 -12.24 16.08 -17.68
N ASP A 180 -13.15 16.31 -18.64
CA ASP A 180 -14.02 17.49 -18.65
C ASP A 180 -14.87 17.60 -17.37
N LYS A 181 -15.49 16.50 -16.94
CA LYS A 181 -16.29 16.47 -15.70
C LYS A 181 -15.45 16.68 -14.44
N LEU A 182 -14.21 16.20 -14.44
CA LEU A 182 -13.26 16.46 -13.36
C LEU A 182 -12.91 17.94 -13.32
N ALA A 183 -12.65 18.56 -14.48
CA ALA A 183 -12.35 19.99 -14.58
C ALA A 183 -13.52 20.84 -14.05
N GLU A 184 -14.76 20.56 -14.48
CA GLU A 184 -15.96 21.24 -13.99
C GLU A 184 -16.09 21.17 -12.45
N ALA A 185 -15.85 19.99 -11.86
CA ALA A 185 -15.95 19.80 -10.42
C ALA A 185 -14.81 20.50 -9.65
N LEU A 186 -13.60 20.52 -10.20
CA LEU A 186 -12.45 21.23 -9.64
C LEU A 186 -12.66 22.76 -9.73
N GLU A 187 -13.15 23.29 -10.86
CA GLU A 187 -13.50 24.71 -11.00
C GLU A 187 -14.52 25.13 -9.95
N GLN A 188 -15.59 24.33 -9.78
CA GLN A 188 -16.58 24.62 -8.74
C GLN A 188 -15.96 24.69 -7.35
N ALA A 189 -15.12 23.71 -6.98
CA ALA A 189 -14.46 23.71 -5.66
C ALA A 189 -13.56 24.95 -5.47
N ARG A 190 -12.83 25.35 -6.50
CA ARG A 190 -11.98 26.56 -6.46
C ARG A 190 -12.78 27.85 -6.37
N ASP A 191 -13.89 27.96 -7.09
CA ASP A 191 -14.79 29.13 -7.03
C ASP A 191 -15.41 29.28 -5.62
N GLU A 192 -15.61 28.16 -4.91
CA GLU A 192 -16.04 28.12 -3.53
C GLU A 192 -14.89 28.38 -2.53
N GLY A 193 -13.64 28.56 -3.00
CA GLY A 193 -12.46 28.78 -2.16
C GLY A 193 -12.01 27.56 -1.38
N ILE A 194 -12.27 26.34 -1.89
CA ILE A 194 -12.00 25.07 -1.26
C ILE A 194 -10.65 24.50 -1.74
N LEU A 195 -9.84 23.98 -0.81
CA LEU A 195 -8.58 23.29 -1.13
C LEU A 195 -8.86 22.01 -1.91
N THR A 196 -8.27 21.87 -3.10
CA THR A 196 -8.46 20.72 -3.98
C THR A 196 -7.30 19.74 -3.90
N VAL A 197 -7.61 18.45 -3.72
CA VAL A 197 -6.63 17.35 -3.70
C VAL A 197 -7.04 16.30 -4.72
N LEU A 198 -6.15 16.01 -5.68
CA LEU A 198 -6.33 14.96 -6.68
C LEU A 198 -5.29 13.85 -6.47
N THR A 199 -5.71 12.60 -6.52
CA THR A 199 -4.78 11.45 -6.57
C THR A 199 -4.89 10.71 -7.89
N SER A 200 -3.75 10.25 -8.42
CA SER A 200 -3.68 9.43 -9.64
C SER A 200 -2.48 8.50 -9.62
N THR A 201 -2.56 7.39 -10.35
CA THR A 201 -1.42 6.49 -10.60
C THR A 201 -0.56 6.91 -11.80
N TYR A 202 -0.93 7.96 -12.53
CA TYR A 202 -0.04 8.55 -13.53
C TYR A 202 1.25 9.05 -12.88
N PRO A 203 2.42 8.87 -13.53
CA PRO A 203 3.60 9.69 -13.25
C PRO A 203 3.28 11.16 -13.52
N TYR A 204 3.96 12.09 -12.84
CA TYR A 204 3.70 13.53 -12.97
C TYR A 204 3.75 14.00 -14.44
N GLU A 205 4.76 13.57 -15.20
CA GLU A 205 4.98 13.96 -16.60
C GLU A 205 3.84 13.52 -17.53
N GLN A 206 3.07 12.50 -17.15
CA GLN A 206 1.86 12.09 -17.87
C GLN A 206 0.63 12.81 -17.34
N ALA A 207 0.55 13.00 -16.02
CA ALA A 207 -0.57 13.68 -15.39
C ALA A 207 -0.79 15.08 -15.96
N ILE A 208 0.27 15.88 -16.16
CA ILE A 208 0.21 17.23 -16.72
C ILE A 208 -0.32 17.29 -18.17
N GLN A 209 -0.31 16.16 -18.90
CA GLN A 209 -0.78 16.10 -20.28
C GLN A 209 -2.25 15.72 -20.39
N VAL A 210 -2.82 15.13 -19.33
CA VAL A 210 -4.14 14.50 -19.37
C VAL A 210 -5.12 15.12 -18.37
N LEU A 211 -4.61 15.58 -17.22
CA LEU A 211 -5.41 16.09 -16.11
C LEU A 211 -5.34 17.61 -16.03
N PRO A 212 -6.43 18.30 -15.62
CA PRO A 212 -6.49 19.76 -15.48
C PRO A 212 -5.77 20.22 -14.21
N LEU A 213 -4.42 20.08 -14.17
CA LEU A 213 -3.64 20.34 -12.97
C LEU A 213 -3.61 21.80 -12.56
N GLU A 214 -3.85 22.73 -13.48
CA GLU A 214 -4.03 24.17 -13.18
C GLU A 214 -5.20 24.46 -12.22
N LEU A 215 -6.10 23.47 -12.04
CA LEU A 215 -7.24 23.51 -11.12
C LEU A 215 -6.98 22.74 -9.80
N VAL A 216 -5.80 22.15 -9.65
CA VAL A 216 -5.46 21.25 -8.52
C VAL A 216 -4.42 21.91 -7.62
N ASP A 217 -4.73 22.06 -6.34
CA ASP A 217 -3.77 22.62 -5.35
C ASP A 217 -2.75 21.58 -4.89
N ILE A 218 -3.19 20.32 -4.72
CA ILE A 218 -2.34 19.21 -4.29
C ILE A 218 -2.57 17.99 -5.19
N LEU A 219 -1.50 17.50 -5.81
CA LEU A 219 -1.51 16.27 -6.59
C LEU A 219 -0.74 15.17 -5.87
N ILE A 220 -1.38 14.02 -5.62
CA ILE A 220 -0.71 12.83 -5.09
C ILE A 220 -0.51 11.85 -6.23
N VAL A 221 0.74 11.61 -6.64
CA VAL A 221 1.11 10.66 -7.69
C VAL A 221 1.77 9.41 -7.10
N LYS A 222 1.75 8.32 -7.86
CA LYS A 222 2.45 7.11 -7.47
C LYS A 222 3.96 7.37 -7.45
N SER A 223 4.61 7.07 -6.33
CA SER A 223 6.07 7.11 -6.22
C SER A 223 6.71 5.77 -6.59
N ALA A 224 8.00 5.81 -6.90
CA ALA A 224 8.81 4.62 -6.99
C ALA A 224 8.86 3.88 -5.63
N TYR A 225 9.25 2.63 -5.68
CA TYR A 225 9.30 1.77 -4.51
C TYR A 225 10.14 2.38 -3.38
N GLU A 226 9.55 2.46 -2.18
CA GLU A 226 10.16 3.01 -0.96
C GLU A 226 10.64 4.48 -1.02
N GLU A 227 10.47 5.18 -2.13
CA GLU A 227 10.80 6.59 -2.22
C GLU A 227 9.73 7.46 -1.56
N TYR A 228 10.17 8.50 -0.87
CA TYR A 228 9.33 9.48 -0.22
C TYR A 228 10.00 10.85 -0.31
N PRO A 229 10.10 11.41 -1.52
CA PRO A 229 10.76 12.69 -1.73
C PRO A 229 9.99 13.83 -1.05
N ASP A 230 10.70 14.93 -0.81
CA ASP A 230 10.06 16.16 -0.34
C ASP A 230 9.05 16.66 -1.38
N PRO A 231 7.94 17.28 -0.94
CA PRO A 231 6.96 17.88 -1.83
C PRO A 231 7.58 18.95 -2.72
N GLU A 232 7.15 19.00 -3.96
CA GLU A 232 7.63 19.99 -4.95
C GLU A 232 6.44 20.79 -5.49
N LEU A 233 6.58 22.14 -5.52
CA LEU A 233 5.58 23.01 -6.14
C LEU A 233 5.91 23.16 -7.62
N LEU A 234 5.08 22.58 -8.48
CA LEU A 234 5.23 22.57 -9.93
C LEU A 234 4.02 23.26 -10.56
N ASP A 235 4.28 24.34 -11.29
CA ASP A 235 3.24 25.14 -11.99
C ASP A 235 2.03 25.52 -11.12
N GLY A 236 2.23 25.73 -9.82
CA GLY A 236 1.18 26.09 -8.86
C GLY A 236 0.54 24.91 -8.13
N THR A 237 0.83 23.68 -8.53
CA THR A 237 0.36 22.43 -7.88
C THR A 237 1.44 21.86 -6.98
N LEU A 238 1.10 21.58 -5.71
CA LEU A 238 2.01 20.90 -4.78
C LEU A 238 1.96 19.38 -5.04
N VAL A 239 3.05 18.82 -5.55
CA VAL A 239 3.14 17.40 -5.91
C VAL A 239 3.70 16.59 -4.74
N LEU A 240 2.97 15.55 -4.34
CA LEU A 240 3.31 14.61 -3.29
C LEU A 240 3.54 13.22 -3.87
N GLN A 241 4.60 12.57 -3.40
CA GLN A 241 4.96 11.21 -3.79
C GLN A 241 5.04 10.31 -2.56
N PRO A 242 3.91 9.78 -2.06
CA PRO A 242 3.91 8.87 -0.92
C PRO A 242 4.56 7.55 -1.32
N GLY A 243 5.37 6.98 -0.45
CA GLY A 243 5.95 5.66 -0.64
C GLY A 243 4.89 4.57 -0.78
N SER A 244 5.33 3.37 -0.99
CA SER A 244 4.48 2.17 -1.13
C SER A 244 4.56 1.25 0.09
N ARG A 245 3.83 0.12 0.06
CA ARG A 245 3.82 -0.95 1.07
C ARG A 245 3.44 -0.52 2.48
N GLY A 246 2.81 0.64 2.62
CA GLY A 246 2.32 1.07 3.93
C GLY A 246 3.40 1.33 4.99
N LEU A 247 4.65 1.56 4.62
CA LEU A 247 5.78 1.68 5.55
C LEU A 247 5.79 3.00 6.31
N ARG A 248 5.17 4.05 5.74
CA ARG A 248 5.26 5.43 6.23
C ARG A 248 3.95 6.17 6.06
N LEU A 249 3.86 7.33 6.70
CA LEU A 249 2.82 8.34 6.50
C LEU A 249 3.51 9.64 6.13
N GLY A 250 2.93 10.44 5.24
CA GLY A 250 3.31 11.82 5.04
C GLY A 250 2.45 12.72 5.93
N LYS A 251 3.05 13.65 6.64
CA LYS A 251 2.37 14.74 7.33
C LYS A 251 2.70 16.04 6.63
N LEU A 252 1.66 16.75 6.21
CA LEU A 252 1.76 18.03 5.52
C LEU A 252 0.99 19.07 6.33
N GLU A 253 1.68 20.11 6.77
CA GLU A 253 1.08 21.32 7.33
C GLU A 253 1.24 22.42 6.29
N LEU A 254 0.17 23.08 5.89
CA LEU A 254 0.22 24.07 4.84
C LEU A 254 -0.70 25.27 5.08
N ASN A 255 -0.36 26.37 4.45
CA ASN A 255 -1.18 27.57 4.32
C ASN A 255 -1.81 27.61 2.94
N PHE A 256 -3.13 27.70 2.89
CA PHE A 256 -3.90 27.83 1.67
C PHE A 256 -4.61 29.17 1.58
N GLU A 257 -4.50 29.85 0.45
CA GLU A 257 -5.22 31.09 0.17
C GLU A 257 -6.11 30.88 -1.08
N PRO A 258 -7.44 31.04 -0.95
CA PRO A 258 -8.33 30.99 -2.11
C PRO A 258 -7.85 31.88 -3.26
N GLY A 259 -7.76 31.31 -4.46
CA GLY A 259 -7.28 31.98 -5.66
C GLY A 259 -5.77 32.10 -5.82
N LYS A 260 -4.99 31.79 -4.78
CA LYS A 260 -3.52 31.69 -4.86
C LYS A 260 -2.99 30.27 -4.71
N GLY A 261 -3.79 29.36 -4.11
CA GLY A 261 -3.40 27.97 -3.84
C GLY A 261 -2.54 27.83 -2.57
N VAL A 262 -1.65 26.84 -2.55
CA VAL A 262 -0.73 26.58 -1.44
C VAL A 262 0.40 27.61 -1.43
N THR A 263 0.51 28.39 -0.35
CA THR A 263 1.48 29.49 -0.24
C THR A 263 2.69 29.16 0.62
N ALA A 264 2.55 28.22 1.56
CA ALA A 264 3.65 27.72 2.40
C ALA A 264 3.33 26.32 2.88
N TRP A 265 4.33 25.50 3.14
CA TRP A 265 4.14 24.17 3.72
C TRP A 265 5.34 23.71 4.55
N GLN A 266 5.07 22.76 5.45
CA GLN A 266 6.05 21.93 6.15
C GLN A 266 5.70 20.47 5.91
N HIS A 267 6.71 19.63 5.73
CA HIS A 267 6.55 18.22 5.43
C HIS A 267 7.36 17.35 6.37
N GLU A 268 6.75 16.28 6.85
CA GLU A 268 7.38 15.26 7.67
C GLU A 268 7.02 13.85 7.16
N VAL A 269 8.02 13.00 7.03
CA VAL A 269 7.83 11.57 6.73
C VAL A 269 7.88 10.77 8.03
N ILE A 270 6.74 10.23 8.43
CA ILE A 270 6.57 9.46 9.66
C ILE A 270 6.75 7.98 9.34
N SER A 271 7.84 7.38 9.79
CA SER A 271 8.08 5.95 9.67
C SER A 271 7.31 5.15 10.73
N LEU A 272 7.04 3.86 10.44
CA LEU A 272 6.34 2.94 11.33
C LEU A 272 7.24 1.76 11.75
N PRO A 273 8.37 2.02 12.46
CA PRO A 273 9.31 0.98 12.89
C PRO A 273 8.74 0.13 14.04
N PRO A 274 9.43 -0.95 14.48
CA PRO A 274 9.01 -1.80 15.59
C PRO A 274 8.78 -1.08 16.93
N ALA A 275 9.38 0.10 17.11
CA ALA A 275 9.18 0.93 18.29
C ALA A 275 7.79 1.58 18.36
N VAL A 276 7.08 1.69 17.24
CA VAL A 276 5.68 2.16 17.23
C VAL A 276 4.77 1.06 17.77
N PRO A 277 3.99 1.31 18.82
CA PRO A 277 3.05 0.32 19.36
C PRO A 277 1.97 -0.09 18.35
N ASN A 278 1.38 -1.25 18.58
CA ASN A 278 0.16 -1.65 17.90
C ASN A 278 -1.07 -0.97 18.53
N ALA A 279 -2.06 -0.62 17.71
CA ALA A 279 -3.33 -0.11 18.21
C ALA A 279 -4.12 -1.18 18.95
N ALA A 280 -4.26 -1.05 20.25
CA ALA A 280 -4.94 -2.05 21.09
C ALA A 280 -6.40 -2.29 20.66
N ARG A 281 -7.09 -1.27 20.12
CA ARG A 281 -8.46 -1.40 19.61
C ARG A 281 -8.62 -2.34 18.42
N LEU A 282 -7.55 -2.65 17.69
CA LEU A 282 -7.53 -3.59 16.56
C LEU A 282 -6.97 -4.97 16.90
N GLU A 283 -6.61 -5.24 18.16
CA GLU A 283 -6.03 -6.54 18.57
C GLU A 283 -6.97 -7.72 18.27
N ALA A 284 -8.27 -7.58 18.59
CA ALA A 284 -9.26 -8.61 18.31
C ALA A 284 -9.46 -8.84 16.80
N TRP A 285 -9.41 -7.78 16.00
CA TRP A 285 -9.47 -7.86 14.54
C TRP A 285 -8.25 -8.63 13.98
N TYR A 286 -7.06 -8.34 14.50
CA TYR A 286 -5.85 -9.02 14.08
C TYR A 286 -5.83 -10.50 14.49
N GLN A 287 -6.33 -10.81 15.69
CA GLN A 287 -6.47 -12.20 16.13
C GLN A 287 -7.46 -12.97 15.23
N ALA A 288 -8.59 -12.37 14.88
CA ALA A 288 -9.56 -12.96 13.94
C ALA A 288 -8.94 -13.25 12.56
N TYR A 289 -8.08 -12.35 12.06
CA TYR A 289 -7.31 -12.61 10.84
C TYR A 289 -6.43 -13.85 10.96
N ASN A 290 -5.64 -13.95 12.02
CA ASN A 290 -4.76 -15.09 12.25
C ASN A 290 -5.54 -16.40 12.39
N ASP A 291 -6.67 -16.39 13.10
CA ASP A 291 -7.51 -17.58 13.30
C ASP A 291 -8.09 -18.07 11.95
N GLU A 292 -8.56 -17.15 11.09
CA GLU A 292 -9.08 -17.53 9.77
C GLU A 292 -7.98 -18.02 8.83
N VAL A 293 -6.79 -17.43 8.85
CA VAL A 293 -5.63 -17.93 8.10
C VAL A 293 -5.26 -19.34 8.56
N ALA A 294 -5.23 -19.57 9.88
CA ALA A 294 -4.95 -20.90 10.44
C ALA A 294 -6.00 -21.93 10.02
N MET A 295 -7.30 -21.59 10.10
CA MET A 295 -8.37 -22.48 9.65
C MET A 295 -8.28 -22.79 8.16
N ALA A 296 -7.98 -21.80 7.33
CA ALA A 296 -7.81 -21.98 5.88
C ALA A 296 -6.61 -22.89 5.57
N TYR A 297 -5.51 -22.73 6.30
CA TYR A 297 -4.35 -23.60 6.19
C TYR A 297 -4.68 -25.04 6.57
N GLU A 298 -5.32 -25.27 7.70
CA GLU A 298 -5.76 -26.60 8.15
C GLU A 298 -6.69 -27.29 7.14
N ALA A 299 -7.65 -26.54 6.58
CA ALA A 299 -8.54 -27.06 5.53
C ALA A 299 -7.76 -27.49 4.27
N SER A 300 -6.63 -26.82 3.95
CA SER A 300 -5.79 -27.15 2.80
C SER A 300 -4.94 -28.42 2.98
N ILE A 301 -4.70 -28.85 4.22
CA ILE A 301 -3.77 -29.96 4.55
C ILE A 301 -4.22 -31.27 3.88
N ALA A 302 -5.50 -31.60 3.95
CA ALA A 302 -6.03 -32.83 3.33
C ALA A 302 -5.80 -32.86 1.80
N GLN A 303 -6.03 -31.74 1.12
CA GLN A 303 -5.80 -31.59 -0.31
C GLN A 303 -4.31 -31.72 -0.65
N ARG A 304 -3.42 -31.10 0.14
CA ARG A 304 -1.97 -31.18 -0.03
C ARG A 304 -1.47 -32.62 0.16
N LYS A 305 -1.96 -33.34 1.16
CA LYS A 305 -1.66 -34.77 1.37
C LYS A 305 -2.10 -35.64 0.20
N ALA A 306 -3.27 -35.37 -0.36
CA ALA A 306 -3.81 -36.10 -1.51
C ALA A 306 -3.06 -35.80 -2.83
N SER A 307 -2.31 -34.71 -2.93
CA SER A 307 -1.63 -34.24 -4.16
C SER A 307 -0.65 -35.26 -4.76
N LEU A 308 -0.10 -36.14 -3.94
CA LEU A 308 0.82 -37.20 -4.37
C LEU A 308 0.16 -38.40 -5.01
N ASN A 309 -1.14 -38.59 -4.80
CA ASN A 309 -1.90 -39.71 -5.37
C ASN A 309 -1.24 -41.08 -5.10
N GLY A 310 -0.71 -41.30 -3.88
CA GLY A 310 0.00 -42.50 -3.46
C GLY A 310 1.44 -42.63 -3.97
N LYS A 311 1.97 -41.68 -4.73
CA LYS A 311 3.37 -41.67 -5.17
C LYS A 311 4.29 -41.20 -4.04
N PRO A 312 5.53 -41.70 -3.97
CA PRO A 312 6.52 -41.17 -3.04
C PRO A 312 6.83 -39.68 -3.30
N SER A 313 6.99 -38.91 -2.21
CA SER A 313 7.41 -37.50 -2.35
C SER A 313 8.68 -37.37 -3.19
N PRO A 314 8.77 -36.39 -4.10
CA PRO A 314 10.02 -36.08 -4.80
C PRO A 314 11.08 -35.44 -3.88
N PHE A 315 10.66 -34.95 -2.69
CA PHE A 315 11.55 -34.39 -1.67
C PHE A 315 11.91 -35.41 -0.60
N ILE A 316 13.15 -35.43 -0.14
CA ILE A 316 13.69 -36.43 0.79
C ILE A 316 14.30 -35.83 2.07
N GLY A 317 14.53 -34.49 2.09
CA GLY A 317 15.08 -33.77 3.22
C GLY A 317 16.59 -33.92 3.41
N GLU A 318 17.16 -33.00 4.17
CA GLU A 318 18.60 -32.80 4.35
C GLU A 318 19.35 -34.02 4.90
N LYS A 319 18.69 -34.88 5.67
CA LYS A 319 19.31 -36.06 6.22
C LYS A 319 19.70 -37.10 5.18
N ALA A 320 18.91 -37.21 4.12
CA ALA A 320 19.23 -38.11 3.01
C ALA A 320 20.46 -37.59 2.22
N CYS A 321 20.56 -36.28 2.02
CA CYS A 321 21.70 -35.66 1.33
C CYS A 321 23.01 -35.81 2.09
N LYS A 322 22.96 -35.81 3.43
CA LYS A 322 24.14 -35.93 4.31
C LYS A 322 24.97 -37.18 4.03
N ALA A 323 24.35 -38.28 3.60
CA ALA A 323 25.05 -39.54 3.41
C ALA A 323 26.21 -39.46 2.40
N CYS A 324 26.02 -38.63 1.35
CA CYS A 324 27.04 -38.43 0.27
C CYS A 324 27.69 -37.04 0.38
N HIS A 325 26.99 -36.03 0.88
CA HIS A 325 27.42 -34.61 0.91
C HIS A 325 27.75 -34.15 2.33
N THR A 326 28.66 -34.82 3.03
CA THR A 326 28.96 -34.59 4.46
C THR A 326 29.49 -33.15 4.70
N GLU A 327 30.41 -32.67 3.87
CA GLU A 327 31.00 -31.33 4.05
C GLU A 327 30.01 -30.22 3.79
N ALA A 328 29.27 -30.29 2.68
CA ALA A 328 28.20 -29.33 2.35
C ALA A 328 27.13 -29.31 3.46
N HIS A 329 26.74 -30.48 3.96
CA HIS A 329 25.81 -30.58 5.08
C HIS A 329 26.34 -29.92 6.35
N ALA A 330 27.64 -30.05 6.65
CA ALA A 330 28.25 -29.41 7.82
C ALA A 330 28.26 -27.88 7.72
N ILE A 331 28.48 -27.34 6.53
CA ILE A 331 28.35 -25.89 6.25
C ILE A 331 26.90 -25.45 6.47
N PHE A 332 25.94 -26.09 5.80
CA PHE A 332 24.51 -25.82 5.91
C PHE A 332 24.03 -25.76 7.36
N LYS A 333 24.42 -26.73 8.20
CA LYS A 333 23.99 -26.81 9.61
C LYS A 333 24.42 -25.62 10.48
N LYS A 334 25.43 -24.86 10.07
CA LYS A 334 25.88 -23.65 10.77
C LYS A 334 25.06 -22.42 10.37
N THR A 335 24.35 -22.47 9.26
CA THR A 335 23.60 -21.33 8.72
C THR A 335 22.26 -21.09 9.48
N ARG A 336 21.71 -19.89 9.29
CA ARG A 336 20.34 -19.57 9.77
C ARG A 336 19.27 -20.39 9.04
N HIS A 337 19.51 -20.79 7.80
CA HIS A 337 18.63 -21.63 6.99
C HIS A 337 18.26 -22.94 7.70
N ALA A 338 19.20 -23.60 8.34
CA ALA A 338 18.97 -24.85 9.08
C ALA A 338 18.00 -24.71 10.26
N LYS A 339 17.62 -23.50 10.64
CA LYS A 339 16.75 -23.18 11.78
C LYS A 339 15.61 -22.23 11.39
N ALA A 340 15.38 -22.02 10.10
CA ALA A 340 14.46 -20.99 9.59
C ALA A 340 13.02 -21.14 10.11
N PHE A 341 12.48 -22.36 10.17
CA PHE A 341 11.12 -22.60 10.63
C PHE A 341 10.90 -22.24 12.11
N ARG A 342 11.95 -22.34 12.93
CA ARG A 342 11.89 -21.94 14.34
C ARG A 342 11.57 -20.44 14.52
N THR A 343 11.88 -19.63 13.53
CA THR A 343 11.50 -18.22 13.57
C THR A 343 9.99 -18.06 13.54
N LEU A 344 9.29 -18.84 12.71
CA LEU A 344 7.83 -18.84 12.62
C LEU A 344 7.18 -19.33 13.92
N GLU A 345 7.72 -20.42 14.51
CA GLU A 345 7.25 -20.94 15.78
C GLU A 345 7.34 -19.88 16.90
N ARG A 346 8.43 -19.10 16.92
CA ARG A 346 8.66 -18.06 17.94
C ARG A 346 7.69 -16.89 17.83
N VAL A 347 7.27 -16.53 16.62
CA VAL A 347 6.35 -15.42 16.36
C VAL A 347 4.91 -15.88 16.13
N ASN A 348 4.63 -17.18 16.42
CA ASN A 348 3.33 -17.80 16.24
C ASN A 348 2.76 -17.65 14.81
N LYS A 349 3.59 -17.88 13.78
CA LYS A 349 3.24 -17.82 12.36
C LYS A 349 3.50 -19.13 11.61
N ALA A 350 3.64 -20.25 12.33
CA ALA A 350 3.89 -21.56 11.74
C ALA A 350 2.67 -22.16 10.99
N PHE A 351 1.55 -21.44 10.98
CA PHE A 351 0.34 -21.75 10.23
C PHE A 351 0.13 -20.84 8.99
N ASP A 352 0.94 -19.82 8.84
CA ASP A 352 0.76 -18.82 7.78
C ASP A 352 1.43 -19.31 6.47
N PRO A 353 0.66 -19.55 5.38
CA PRO A 353 1.19 -20.03 4.12
C PRO A 353 2.23 -19.10 3.49
N GLU A 354 2.08 -17.77 3.63
CA GLU A 354 3.04 -16.79 3.12
C GLU A 354 4.41 -16.95 3.78
N CYS A 355 4.42 -17.23 5.08
CA CYS A 355 5.65 -17.47 5.84
C CYS A 355 6.24 -18.87 5.56
N ILE A 356 5.40 -19.91 5.57
CA ILE A 356 5.81 -21.32 5.41
C ILE A 356 6.47 -21.55 4.06
N ALA A 357 6.03 -20.84 3.00
CA ALA A 357 6.55 -20.99 1.64
C ALA A 357 8.07 -20.81 1.57
N CYS A 358 8.62 -19.81 2.28
CA CYS A 358 10.05 -19.54 2.35
C CYS A 358 10.77 -20.30 3.47
N HIS A 359 10.04 -20.79 4.49
CA HIS A 359 10.63 -21.40 5.69
C HIS A 359 10.56 -22.93 5.71
N SER A 360 10.18 -23.56 4.59
CA SER A 360 10.10 -25.02 4.43
C SER A 360 10.51 -25.46 3.02
N VAL A 361 10.60 -26.77 2.79
CA VAL A 361 10.96 -27.36 1.50
C VAL A 361 9.70 -27.64 0.67
N GLY A 362 9.57 -27.00 -0.48
CA GLY A 362 8.59 -27.33 -1.51
C GLY A 362 7.13 -27.16 -1.08
N PHE A 363 6.80 -26.22 -0.19
CA PHE A 363 5.45 -26.02 0.37
C PHE A 363 4.35 -25.93 -0.70
N ASN A 364 4.61 -25.25 -1.81
CA ASN A 364 3.65 -25.09 -2.90
C ASN A 364 3.79 -26.13 -4.02
N GLN A 365 4.54 -27.22 -3.77
CA GLN A 365 4.79 -28.27 -4.76
C GLN A 365 4.23 -29.62 -4.29
N PRO A 366 3.76 -30.47 -5.21
CA PRO A 366 3.30 -31.82 -4.85
C PRO A 366 4.39 -32.60 -4.10
N GLY A 367 4.06 -33.06 -2.89
CA GLY A 367 4.99 -33.81 -2.05
C GLY A 367 5.97 -33.00 -1.22
N GLY A 368 5.91 -31.66 -1.30
CA GLY A 368 6.66 -30.79 -0.41
C GLY A 368 6.08 -30.74 1.01
N PHE A 369 6.50 -29.74 1.77
CA PHE A 369 6.03 -29.53 3.13
C PHE A 369 4.51 -29.36 3.19
N VAL A 370 3.86 -30.07 4.07
CA VAL A 370 2.42 -29.99 4.33
C VAL A 370 2.16 -29.39 5.71
N ASP A 371 2.62 -30.09 6.74
CA ASP A 371 2.52 -29.69 8.15
C ASP A 371 3.68 -30.28 8.96
N VAL A 372 3.82 -29.82 10.22
CA VAL A 372 4.89 -30.27 11.13
C VAL A 372 4.71 -31.73 11.55
N GLU A 373 3.50 -32.24 11.54
CA GLU A 373 3.22 -33.61 11.96
C GLU A 373 3.59 -34.63 10.87
N SER A 374 3.10 -34.40 9.64
CA SER A 374 3.24 -35.38 8.55
C SER A 374 4.55 -35.21 7.75
N THR A 375 5.12 -34.01 7.66
CA THR A 375 6.30 -33.71 6.84
C THR A 375 7.41 -32.98 7.61
N LYS A 376 7.59 -33.31 8.89
CA LYS A 376 8.59 -32.71 9.78
C LYS A 376 10.00 -32.68 9.21
N HIS A 377 10.37 -33.66 8.38
CA HIS A 377 11.68 -33.76 7.74
C HIS A 377 11.92 -32.68 6.68
N LEU A 378 10.87 -31.96 6.25
CA LEU A 378 10.94 -30.86 5.27
C LEU A 378 10.86 -29.47 5.93
N LYS A 379 10.93 -29.37 7.27
CA LYS A 379 11.04 -28.09 7.98
C LYS A 379 12.34 -27.40 7.68
N ASN A 380 12.36 -26.08 7.72
CA ASN A 380 13.50 -25.21 7.44
C ASN A 380 13.85 -25.09 5.95
N VAL A 381 14.70 -24.14 5.63
CA VAL A 381 15.30 -24.00 4.31
C VAL A 381 16.43 -25.02 4.22
N GLN A 382 16.28 -26.04 3.38
CA GLN A 382 17.24 -27.14 3.28
C GLN A 382 17.87 -27.21 1.89
N CYS A 383 18.68 -28.25 1.64
CA CYS A 383 19.36 -28.45 0.35
C CYS A 383 18.39 -28.34 -0.85
N GLU A 384 17.24 -29.01 -0.74
CA GLU A 384 16.22 -29.05 -1.79
C GLU A 384 15.46 -27.74 -1.98
N SER A 385 15.53 -26.78 -1.03
CA SER A 385 14.98 -25.44 -1.23
C SER A 385 15.76 -24.65 -2.29
N CYS A 386 17.07 -24.89 -2.40
CA CYS A 386 17.93 -24.28 -3.42
C CYS A 386 18.11 -25.20 -4.62
N HIS A 387 18.42 -26.47 -4.38
CA HIS A 387 18.80 -27.42 -5.43
C HIS A 387 17.60 -28.11 -6.09
N GLY A 388 16.38 -27.96 -5.55
CA GLY A 388 15.19 -28.62 -6.06
C GLY A 388 15.07 -30.09 -5.61
N GLN A 389 14.15 -30.79 -6.20
CA GLN A 389 13.78 -32.17 -5.83
C GLN A 389 14.96 -33.13 -5.95
N GLY A 390 15.26 -33.88 -4.87
CA GLY A 390 16.47 -34.71 -4.76
C GLY A 390 16.23 -36.21 -4.83
N ARG A 391 14.98 -36.72 -4.85
CA ARG A 391 14.73 -38.17 -4.78
C ARG A 391 15.32 -38.95 -5.97
N ALA A 392 15.17 -38.45 -7.18
CA ALA A 392 15.73 -39.12 -8.37
C ALA A 392 17.25 -39.16 -8.34
N HIS A 393 17.89 -38.04 -7.94
CA HIS A 393 19.32 -37.91 -7.75
C HIS A 393 19.84 -38.92 -6.72
N ALA A 394 19.26 -39.01 -5.55
CA ALA A 394 19.67 -39.95 -4.52
C ALA A 394 19.51 -41.44 -4.93
N ARG A 395 18.45 -41.77 -5.70
CA ARG A 395 18.19 -43.14 -6.14
C ARG A 395 19.13 -43.62 -7.27
N SER A 396 19.69 -42.67 -7.98
CA SER A 396 20.63 -42.96 -9.10
C SER A 396 22.09 -42.79 -8.70
N ASP A 397 22.40 -42.76 -7.38
CA ASP A 397 23.73 -42.48 -6.85
C ASP A 397 24.39 -41.24 -7.49
N GLY A 398 23.58 -40.16 -7.64
CA GLY A 398 24.04 -38.88 -8.18
C GLY A 398 23.98 -38.73 -9.70
N GLN A 399 23.59 -39.74 -10.46
CA GLN A 399 23.57 -39.69 -11.93
C GLN A 399 22.42 -38.85 -12.49
N SER A 400 21.26 -38.83 -11.86
CA SER A 400 20.16 -37.96 -12.25
C SER A 400 20.41 -36.53 -11.74
N PRO A 401 20.12 -35.48 -12.53
CA PRO A 401 20.31 -34.11 -12.09
C PRO A 401 19.31 -33.75 -10.97
N LEU A 402 19.65 -32.75 -10.16
CA LEU A 402 18.73 -32.11 -9.20
C LEU A 402 17.70 -31.24 -9.93
N GLY A 403 16.58 -30.91 -9.28
CA GLY A 403 15.50 -30.19 -9.92
C GLY A 403 15.84 -28.77 -10.42
N HIS A 404 16.83 -28.12 -9.80
CA HIS A 404 17.33 -26.79 -10.19
C HIS A 404 18.77 -26.81 -10.67
N HIS A 405 19.18 -27.88 -11.32
CA HIS A 405 20.58 -28.09 -11.76
C HIS A 405 21.10 -27.04 -12.77
N ASP A 406 20.20 -26.39 -13.49
CA ASP A 406 20.43 -25.35 -14.48
C ASP A 406 20.23 -23.91 -13.95
N TRP A 407 19.82 -23.77 -12.71
CA TRP A 407 19.58 -22.46 -12.11
C TRP A 407 20.87 -21.80 -11.65
N GLN A 408 20.95 -20.49 -11.87
CA GLN A 408 22.02 -19.69 -11.29
C GLN A 408 21.79 -19.47 -9.79
N PRO A 409 22.83 -19.38 -8.96
CA PRO A 409 22.69 -19.15 -7.52
C PRO A 409 21.81 -17.95 -7.14
N GLN A 410 21.88 -16.84 -7.91
CA GLN A 410 21.04 -15.67 -7.70
C GLN A 410 19.55 -15.98 -7.84
N GLN A 411 19.19 -16.81 -8.83
CA GLN A 411 17.79 -17.24 -9.04
C GLN A 411 17.28 -18.09 -7.85
N MET A 412 18.15 -18.96 -7.30
CA MET A 412 17.81 -19.75 -6.14
C MET A 412 17.56 -18.88 -4.90
N CYS A 413 18.41 -17.87 -4.68
CA CYS A 413 18.26 -16.94 -3.54
C CYS A 413 17.02 -16.07 -3.68
N ALA A 414 16.75 -15.56 -4.88
CA ALA A 414 15.66 -14.63 -5.15
C ALA A 414 14.25 -15.22 -4.92
N GLN A 415 14.11 -16.54 -4.79
CA GLN A 415 12.83 -17.17 -4.45
C GLN A 415 12.32 -16.73 -3.06
N CYS A 416 13.23 -16.38 -2.14
CA CYS A 416 12.90 -16.02 -0.76
C CYS A 416 13.47 -14.65 -0.36
N HIS A 417 14.69 -14.32 -0.85
CA HIS A 417 15.33 -13.03 -0.62
C HIS A 417 14.85 -12.01 -1.64
N THR A 418 13.60 -11.60 -1.50
CA THR A 418 12.99 -10.51 -2.28
C THR A 418 13.21 -9.18 -1.56
N GLN A 419 13.17 -8.07 -2.29
CA GLN A 419 13.27 -6.73 -1.70
C GLN A 419 12.31 -6.55 -0.50
N PRO A 420 11.04 -7.00 -0.57
CA PRO A 420 10.12 -6.91 0.56
C PRO A 420 10.56 -7.67 1.81
N HIS A 421 11.06 -8.88 1.66
CA HIS A 421 11.36 -9.76 2.80
C HIS A 421 12.83 -9.72 3.25
N SER A 422 13.71 -9.16 2.44
CA SER A 422 15.14 -9.10 2.73
C SER A 422 15.76 -7.84 2.09
N PRO A 423 15.36 -6.63 2.52
CA PRO A 423 15.75 -5.36 1.90
C PRO A 423 17.27 -5.13 1.91
N SER A 424 17.98 -5.67 2.89
CA SER A 424 19.43 -5.61 3.00
C SER A 424 20.17 -6.81 2.36
N PHE A 425 19.47 -7.62 1.53
CA PHE A 425 20.07 -8.76 0.87
C PHE A 425 21.14 -8.34 -0.12
N ASP A 426 22.38 -8.73 0.16
CA ASP A 426 23.51 -8.66 -0.76
C ASP A 426 23.94 -10.07 -1.15
N PHE A 427 23.81 -10.39 -2.45
CA PHE A 427 24.07 -11.72 -2.94
C PHE A 427 25.50 -12.18 -2.64
N VAL A 428 26.50 -11.33 -2.84
CA VAL A 428 27.92 -11.72 -2.70
C VAL A 428 28.23 -12.09 -1.24
N ASN A 429 27.79 -11.25 -0.31
CA ASN A 429 28.02 -11.47 1.13
C ASN A 429 27.25 -12.69 1.63
N TYR A 430 25.95 -12.80 1.30
CA TYR A 430 25.10 -13.92 1.76
C TYR A 430 25.50 -15.24 1.14
N PHE A 431 25.89 -15.27 -0.14
CA PHE A 431 26.33 -16.48 -0.82
C PHE A 431 27.64 -17.04 -0.22
N THR A 432 28.53 -16.17 0.24
CA THR A 432 29.78 -16.58 0.89
C THR A 432 29.54 -17.39 2.17
N GLU A 433 28.45 -17.11 2.90
CA GLU A 433 28.08 -17.83 4.14
C GLU A 433 27.57 -19.25 3.90
N ILE A 434 27.09 -19.57 2.70
CA ILE A 434 26.43 -20.85 2.39
C ILE A 434 27.14 -21.65 1.29
N LYS A 435 28.09 -21.05 0.58
CA LYS A 435 28.81 -21.68 -0.52
C LYS A 435 29.54 -22.94 -0.03
N HIS A 436 29.37 -24.04 -0.73
CA HIS A 436 29.98 -25.33 -0.49
C HIS A 436 30.39 -26.06 -1.77
#